data_180b4e7014fdfcb51753ff1fed0d0d92
#
_entry.id   180b4e7014fdfcb51753ff1fed0d0d92
#
_cell.length_a   1.000
_cell.length_b   1.000
_cell.length_c   1.000
_cell.angle_alpha   90.00
_cell.angle_beta   90.00
_cell.angle_gamma   90.00
#
_symmetry.space_group_name_H-M   'P 1'
#
loop_
_entity.id
_entity.type
_entity.pdbx_description
1 polymer ?
#
loop_
_entity_poly.entity_id
_entity_poly.type
_entity_poly.pdbx_seq_one_letter_code
_entity_poly.pdbx_strand_id
1 'polypeptide(L)'
;KRRQTRRALGELLNLTQATIATETATTITYEVPLIKDDNQRLPPEKFRVTVEVNKAQQSLTHVGVRLRAALRMMLVFKLKSGEADLDFATVDPAFVPPITGLRAEGAGSVLFVKVGGNYTATRTDFKRVTPYRERFKVKLGEMKFLDY
;
A
#
# COMPACT_ATOMS: atom_id res chain seq x y z
N LYS A 1 -10.46 7.50 -23.25
CA LYS A 1 -9.69 7.40 -21.96
C LYS A 1 -10.51 6.52 -21.00
N ARG A 2 -10.13 5.23 -20.85
CA ARG A 2 -10.71 4.35 -19.82
C ARG A 2 -10.26 4.89 -18.47
N ARG A 3 -11.18 5.38 -17.65
CA ARG A 3 -10.96 5.63 -16.23
C ARG A 3 -10.58 4.28 -15.61
N GLN A 4 -9.32 4.12 -15.21
CA GLN A 4 -8.94 3.02 -14.33
C GLN A 4 -9.67 3.24 -13.02
N THR A 5 -10.66 2.41 -12.75
CA THR A 5 -11.35 2.38 -11.46
C THR A 5 -10.31 1.95 -10.43
N ARG A 6 -10.01 2.80 -9.46
CA ARG A 6 -9.11 2.45 -8.35
C ARG A 6 -9.80 1.33 -7.57
N ARG A 7 -9.22 0.16 -7.59
CA ARG A 7 -9.69 -0.97 -6.78
C ARG A 7 -9.37 -0.73 -5.31
N ALA A 8 -10.25 -1.14 -4.41
CA ALA A 8 -9.97 -1.13 -2.99
C ALA A 8 -8.86 -2.15 -2.68
N LEU A 9 -8.06 -1.89 -1.63
CA LEU A 9 -6.97 -2.79 -1.23
C LEU A 9 -7.45 -4.23 -1.01
N GLY A 10 -8.63 -4.40 -0.38
CA GLY A 10 -9.24 -5.71 -0.16
C GLY A 10 -9.59 -6.49 -1.43
N GLU A 11 -9.79 -5.80 -2.55
CA GLU A 11 -10.06 -6.45 -3.85
C GLU A 11 -8.77 -6.97 -4.53
N LEU A 12 -7.62 -6.59 -4.01
CA LEU A 12 -6.30 -7.00 -4.51
C LEU A 12 -5.71 -8.14 -3.69
N LEU A 13 -6.21 -8.39 -2.48
CA LEU A 13 -5.67 -9.35 -1.52
C LEU A 13 -6.46 -10.66 -1.53
N ASN A 14 -5.75 -11.77 -1.63
CA ASN A 14 -6.35 -13.11 -1.49
C ASN A 14 -6.40 -13.51 -0.01
N LEU A 15 -7.42 -13.03 0.68
CA LEU A 15 -7.58 -13.26 2.13
C LEU A 15 -7.79 -14.73 2.49
N THR A 16 -8.29 -15.55 1.57
CA THR A 16 -8.51 -16.99 1.82
C THR A 16 -7.19 -17.79 1.88
N GLN A 17 -6.12 -17.22 1.32
CA GLN A 17 -4.78 -17.81 1.33
C GLN A 17 -3.83 -17.08 2.27
N ALA A 18 -4.36 -16.25 3.16
CA ALA A 18 -3.55 -15.57 4.18
C ALA A 18 -2.95 -16.59 5.16
N THR A 19 -1.69 -16.41 5.50
CA THR A 19 -0.97 -17.21 6.48
C THR A 19 -0.41 -16.31 7.58
N ILE A 20 -0.32 -16.82 8.82
CA ILE A 20 0.29 -16.07 9.92
C ILE A 20 1.80 -16.06 9.71
N ALA A 21 2.37 -14.87 9.55
CA ALA A 21 3.81 -14.65 9.45
C ALA A 21 4.43 -14.44 10.83
N THR A 22 3.78 -13.67 11.70
CA THR A 22 4.24 -13.37 13.06
C THR A 22 3.04 -13.10 13.95
N GLU A 23 3.14 -13.55 15.20
CA GLU A 23 2.15 -13.27 16.22
C GLU A 23 2.84 -12.81 17.51
N THR A 24 2.32 -11.73 18.09
CA THR A 24 2.75 -11.19 19.40
C THR A 24 1.60 -11.21 20.40
N ALA A 25 1.82 -10.70 21.59
CA ALA A 25 0.74 -10.54 22.57
C ALA A 25 -0.38 -9.59 22.09
N THR A 26 -0.03 -8.57 21.30
CA THR A 26 -0.95 -7.48 20.90
C THR A 26 -1.32 -7.46 19.42
N THR A 27 -0.51 -8.06 18.56
CA THR A 27 -0.70 -8.01 17.10
C THR A 27 -0.58 -9.38 16.44
N ILE A 28 -1.20 -9.54 15.29
CA ILE A 28 -0.98 -10.63 14.34
C ILE A 28 -0.62 -10.01 13.00
N THR A 29 0.48 -10.50 12.41
CA THR A 29 0.88 -10.14 11.05
C THR A 29 0.62 -11.32 10.13
N TYR A 30 -0.18 -11.10 9.11
CA TYR A 30 -0.46 -12.07 8.06
C TYR A 30 0.39 -11.77 6.82
N GLU A 31 0.88 -12.81 6.18
CA GLU A 31 1.33 -12.74 4.80
C GLU A 31 0.13 -13.06 3.89
N VAL A 32 -0.23 -12.13 3.01
CA VAL A 32 -1.42 -12.23 2.16
C VAL A 32 -1.01 -12.17 0.70
N PRO A 33 -1.22 -13.22 -0.10
CA PRO A 33 -0.96 -13.19 -1.53
C PRO A 33 -1.85 -12.17 -2.25
N LEU A 34 -1.33 -11.58 -3.31
CA LEU A 34 -2.14 -10.78 -4.23
C LEU A 34 -2.98 -11.70 -5.14
N ILE A 35 -4.19 -11.25 -5.45
CA ILE A 35 -5.04 -11.93 -6.42
C ILE A 35 -4.40 -11.80 -7.80
N LYS A 36 -4.25 -12.92 -8.51
CA LYS A 36 -3.80 -12.93 -9.90
C LYS A 36 -4.94 -12.46 -10.79
N ASP A 37 -4.70 -11.41 -11.56
CA ASP A 37 -5.65 -10.87 -12.53
C ASP A 37 -4.92 -10.73 -13.87
N ASP A 38 -5.46 -11.32 -14.91
CA ASP A 38 -4.86 -11.32 -16.26
C ASP A 38 -4.71 -9.91 -16.86
N ASN A 39 -5.44 -8.93 -16.32
CA ASN A 39 -5.33 -7.54 -16.69
C ASN A 39 -4.27 -6.77 -15.87
N GLN A 40 -3.65 -7.40 -14.87
CA GLN A 40 -2.61 -6.76 -14.07
C GLN A 40 -1.26 -6.79 -14.80
N ARG A 41 -0.65 -5.61 -14.91
CA ARG A 41 0.69 -5.48 -15.49
C ARG A 41 1.81 -5.91 -14.54
N LEU A 42 1.48 -6.10 -13.26
CA LEU A 42 2.44 -6.46 -12.21
C LEU A 42 2.20 -7.92 -11.79
N PRO A 43 3.20 -8.80 -11.91
CA PRO A 43 3.10 -10.20 -11.51
C PRO A 43 2.99 -10.32 -9.98
N PRO A 44 1.87 -10.83 -9.44
CA PRO A 44 1.60 -10.88 -8.00
C PRO A 44 2.67 -11.65 -7.21
N GLU A 45 3.21 -12.70 -7.80
CA GLU A 45 4.21 -13.58 -7.18
C GLU A 45 5.55 -12.88 -6.87
N LYS A 46 5.80 -11.74 -7.50
CA LYS A 46 7.01 -10.96 -7.24
C LYS A 46 6.88 -10.02 -6.04
N PHE A 47 5.71 -9.97 -5.44
CA PHE A 47 5.46 -9.12 -4.28
C PHE A 47 5.16 -9.97 -3.04
N ARG A 48 5.63 -9.49 -1.90
CA ARG A 48 5.21 -9.94 -0.58
C ARG A 48 4.37 -8.86 0.04
N VAL A 49 3.17 -9.22 0.45
CA VAL A 49 2.28 -8.29 1.18
C VAL A 49 2.10 -8.83 2.58
N THR A 50 2.29 -7.97 3.56
CA THR A 50 2.03 -8.25 4.97
C THR A 50 0.94 -7.31 5.48
N VAL A 51 0.06 -7.85 6.31
CA VAL A 51 -1.07 -7.12 6.91
C VAL A 51 -1.01 -7.35 8.41
N GLU A 52 -0.83 -6.30 9.20
CA GLU A 52 -0.81 -6.36 10.64
C GLU A 52 -2.14 -5.88 11.23
N VAL A 53 -2.65 -6.63 12.19
CA VAL A 53 -3.91 -6.37 12.87
C VAL A 53 -3.68 -6.34 14.38
N ASN A 54 -4.23 -5.33 15.06
CA ASN A 54 -4.29 -5.28 16.52
C ASN A 54 -5.37 -6.23 17.02
N LYS A 55 -4.99 -7.14 17.93
CA LYS A 55 -5.89 -8.18 18.48
C LYS A 55 -7.04 -7.62 19.30
N ALA A 56 -6.75 -6.65 20.15
CA ALA A 56 -7.75 -6.10 21.08
C ALA A 56 -8.78 -5.24 20.34
N GLN A 57 -8.33 -4.44 19.37
CA GLN A 57 -9.19 -3.54 18.62
C GLN A 57 -9.77 -4.20 17.35
N GLN A 58 -9.26 -5.37 16.97
CA GLN A 58 -9.59 -6.05 15.70
C GLN A 58 -9.46 -5.09 14.50
N SER A 59 -8.46 -4.22 14.54
CA SER A 59 -8.26 -3.14 13.58
C SER A 59 -6.94 -3.27 12.86
N LEU A 60 -6.92 -2.86 11.59
CA LEU A 60 -5.74 -2.79 10.76
C LEU A 60 -4.78 -1.72 11.30
N THR A 61 -3.52 -2.07 11.49
CA THR A 61 -2.46 -1.16 11.97
C THR A 61 -1.40 -0.88 10.92
N HIS A 62 -1.07 -1.89 10.10
CA HIS A 62 -0.01 -1.73 9.12
C HIS A 62 -0.21 -2.63 7.90
N VAL A 63 0.18 -2.13 6.72
CA VAL A 63 0.31 -2.93 5.49
C VAL A 63 1.66 -2.67 4.88
N GLY A 64 2.45 -3.72 4.74
CA GLY A 64 3.76 -3.70 4.08
C GLY A 64 3.71 -4.37 2.72
N VAL A 65 4.36 -3.79 1.73
CA VAL A 65 4.56 -4.39 0.40
C VAL A 65 6.04 -4.39 0.08
N ARG A 66 6.57 -5.53 -0.30
CA ARG A 66 7.99 -5.70 -0.63
C ARG A 66 8.14 -6.41 -1.97
N LEU A 67 9.05 -5.94 -2.81
CA LEU A 67 9.44 -6.62 -4.04
C LEU A 67 10.40 -7.77 -3.70
N ARG A 68 10.01 -9.01 -4.02
CA ARG A 68 10.82 -10.22 -3.79
C ARG A 68 11.87 -10.46 -4.87
N ALA A 69 11.58 -10.04 -6.09
CA ALA A 69 12.45 -10.27 -7.24
C ALA A 69 12.36 -9.13 -8.23
N ALA A 70 13.47 -8.81 -8.88
CA ALA A 70 13.51 -7.74 -9.87
C ALA A 70 12.41 -7.89 -10.94
N LEU A 71 11.78 -6.80 -11.26
CA LEU A 71 10.68 -6.70 -12.22
C LEU A 71 11.13 -5.90 -13.44
N ARG A 72 10.96 -6.47 -14.62
CA ARG A 72 11.10 -5.73 -15.87
C ARG A 72 9.73 -5.22 -16.31
N MET A 73 9.63 -3.91 -16.49
CA MET A 73 8.43 -3.25 -16.98
C MET A 73 8.78 -2.60 -18.31
N MET A 74 8.14 -3.06 -19.38
CA MET A 74 8.54 -2.72 -20.74
C MET A 74 10.01 -3.13 -21.03
N LEU A 75 10.52 -2.81 -22.21
CA LEU A 75 11.88 -3.19 -22.64
C LEU A 75 13.00 -2.42 -21.90
N VAL A 76 12.68 -1.27 -21.36
CA VAL A 76 13.67 -0.28 -20.93
C VAL A 76 13.73 -0.05 -19.41
N PHE A 77 12.69 -0.43 -18.66
CA PHE A 77 12.61 -0.20 -17.23
C PHE A 77 12.77 -1.49 -16.43
N LYS A 78 13.69 -1.49 -15.48
CA LYS A 78 13.91 -2.59 -14.53
C LYS A 78 13.83 -2.07 -13.10
N LEU A 79 12.83 -2.51 -12.33
CA LEU A 79 12.74 -2.29 -10.90
C LEU A 79 13.56 -3.38 -10.19
N LYS A 80 14.58 -3.01 -9.42
CA LYS A 80 15.48 -3.94 -8.72
C LYS A 80 15.05 -4.20 -7.29
N SER A 81 14.61 -3.14 -6.61
CA SER A 81 14.04 -3.17 -5.27
C SER A 81 12.85 -2.25 -5.18
N GLY A 82 11.95 -2.52 -4.25
CA GLY A 82 10.81 -1.66 -3.97
C GLY A 82 10.11 -2.12 -2.70
N GLU A 83 9.76 -1.16 -1.90
CA GLU A 83 8.96 -1.36 -0.69
C GLU A 83 7.99 -0.21 -0.49
N ALA A 84 6.88 -0.52 0.16
CA ALA A 84 5.90 0.46 0.59
C ALA A 84 5.29 0.03 1.92
N ASP A 85 5.11 0.98 2.81
CA ASP A 85 4.50 0.82 4.11
C ASP A 85 3.35 1.79 4.26
N LEU A 86 2.21 1.28 4.69
CA LEU A 86 1.03 2.06 5.02
C LEU A 86 0.71 1.84 6.49
N ASP A 87 0.68 2.91 7.27
CA ASP A 87 0.30 2.90 8.66
C ASP A 87 -1.16 3.37 8.81
N PHE A 88 -1.86 2.73 9.72
CA PHE A 88 -3.25 2.99 10.02
C PHE A 88 -3.39 3.27 11.52
N ALA A 89 -4.27 4.19 11.89
CA ALA A 89 -4.59 4.44 13.29
C ALA A 89 -6.09 4.52 13.48
N THR A 90 -6.58 3.88 14.53
CA THR A 90 -7.98 3.97 14.92
C THR A 90 -8.25 5.36 15.51
N VAL A 91 -8.90 6.22 14.74
CA VAL A 91 -9.34 7.56 15.17
C VAL A 91 -10.71 7.47 15.86
N ASP A 92 -11.58 6.64 15.33
CA ASP A 92 -12.90 6.37 15.87
C ASP A 92 -13.19 4.87 15.67
N PRO A 93 -13.44 4.10 16.76
CA PRO A 93 -13.67 2.66 16.66
C PRO A 93 -14.89 2.24 15.81
N ALA A 94 -15.82 3.15 15.58
CA ALA A 94 -16.99 2.89 14.73
C ALA A 94 -16.67 2.90 13.22
N PHE A 95 -15.47 3.27 12.82
CA PHE A 95 -15.07 3.42 11.42
C PHE A 95 -13.78 2.68 11.08
N VAL A 96 -13.63 2.38 9.80
CA VAL A 96 -12.39 1.82 9.27
C VAL A 96 -11.22 2.77 9.53
N PRO A 97 -10.10 2.27 10.08
CA PRO A 97 -8.93 3.09 10.34
C PRO A 97 -8.44 3.82 9.07
N PRO A 98 -8.24 5.14 9.13
CA PRO A 98 -7.65 5.88 8.02
C PRO A 98 -6.15 5.60 7.89
N ILE A 99 -5.61 5.81 6.69
CA ILE A 99 -4.17 5.80 6.45
C ILE A 99 -3.57 7.07 7.07
N THR A 100 -2.70 6.89 8.07
CA THR A 100 -2.00 7.97 8.78
C THR A 100 -0.59 8.19 8.26
N GLY A 101 0.04 7.13 7.76
CA GLY A 101 1.38 7.17 7.19
C GLY A 101 1.46 6.43 5.88
N LEU A 102 2.30 6.93 4.98
CA LEU A 102 2.72 6.23 3.77
C LEU A 102 4.21 6.48 3.57
N ARG A 103 4.96 5.40 3.47
CA ARG A 103 6.36 5.42 3.05
C ARG A 103 6.51 4.49 1.86
N ALA A 104 7.24 4.92 0.86
CA ALA A 104 7.58 4.07 -0.27
C ALA A 104 9.00 4.39 -0.73
N GLU A 105 9.75 3.37 -1.10
CA GLU A 105 11.05 3.53 -1.74
C GLU A 105 11.25 2.49 -2.82
N GLY A 106 12.12 2.81 -3.78
CA GLY A 106 12.42 1.90 -4.87
C GLY A 106 13.68 2.29 -5.62
N ALA A 107 14.33 1.29 -6.19
CA ALA A 107 15.50 1.49 -7.03
C ALA A 107 15.44 0.60 -8.27
N GLY A 108 15.91 1.13 -9.38
CA GLY A 108 15.85 0.45 -10.66
C GLY A 108 16.81 1.02 -11.68
N SER A 109 16.49 0.82 -12.94
CA SER A 109 17.22 1.42 -14.06
C SER A 109 16.31 1.64 -15.26
N VAL A 110 16.59 2.70 -16.00
CA VAL A 110 15.97 3.01 -17.29
C VAL A 110 17.09 3.06 -18.32
N LEU A 111 17.06 2.17 -19.32
CA LEU A 111 18.11 2.12 -20.38
C LEU A 111 19.54 2.09 -19.82
N PHE A 112 19.83 1.40 -18.71
CA PHE A 112 21.12 1.36 -18.01
C PHE A 112 21.40 2.51 -17.04
N VAL A 113 20.65 3.62 -17.07
CA VAL A 113 20.76 4.68 -16.07
C VAL A 113 20.10 4.24 -14.79
N LYS A 114 20.81 4.32 -13.67
CA LYS A 114 20.27 4.01 -12.35
C LYS A 114 19.27 5.09 -11.95
N VAL A 115 18.11 4.67 -11.46
CA VAL A 115 17.07 5.54 -10.93
C VAL A 115 16.60 5.00 -9.59
N GLY A 116 16.25 5.88 -8.69
CA GLY A 116 15.71 5.53 -7.39
C GLY A 116 15.01 6.72 -6.77
N GLY A 117 14.19 6.46 -5.77
CA GLY A 117 13.48 7.51 -5.06
C GLY A 117 12.80 6.97 -3.82
N ASN A 118 12.48 7.88 -2.93
CA ASN A 118 11.66 7.63 -1.76
C ASN A 118 10.49 8.62 -1.72
N TYR A 119 9.44 8.20 -1.06
CA TYR A 119 8.26 9.03 -0.83
C TYR A 119 7.78 8.78 0.59
N THR A 120 7.51 9.85 1.33
CA THR A 120 6.92 9.77 2.67
C THR A 120 5.77 10.78 2.76
N ALA A 121 4.63 10.33 3.27
CA ALA A 121 3.49 11.20 3.56
C ALA A 121 2.93 10.83 4.93
N THR A 122 2.65 11.85 5.73
CA THR A 122 1.95 11.73 7.01
C THR A 122 0.65 12.52 6.93
N ARG A 123 -0.41 11.95 7.49
CA ARG A 123 -1.73 12.58 7.55
C ARG A 123 -2.15 12.72 9.00
N THR A 124 -2.56 13.92 9.35
CA THR A 124 -3.04 14.29 10.69
C THR A 124 -4.39 14.99 10.59
N ASP A 125 -4.98 15.34 11.72
CA ASP A 125 -6.20 16.15 11.80
C ASP A 125 -7.41 15.56 11.05
N PHE A 126 -7.62 14.26 11.21
CA PHE A 126 -8.79 13.60 10.64
C PHE A 126 -10.06 14.20 11.21
N LYS A 127 -10.85 14.85 10.36
CA LYS A 127 -12.16 15.40 10.69
C LYS A 127 -13.24 14.64 9.95
N ARG A 128 -14.29 14.26 10.66
CA ARG A 128 -15.49 13.73 10.02
C ARG A 128 -16.19 14.87 9.29
N VAL A 129 -16.31 14.77 7.96
CA VAL A 129 -16.81 15.88 7.14
C VAL A 129 -18.28 15.73 6.81
N THR A 130 -18.87 14.50 6.77
CA THR A 130 -20.30 14.27 6.49
C THR A 130 -20.71 12.81 6.73
N PRO A 131 -22.03 12.53 6.91
CA PRO A 131 -22.49 11.15 6.99
C PRO A 131 -22.39 10.45 5.64
N TYR A 132 -21.90 9.29 5.66
CA TYR A 132 -21.74 8.08 4.87
C TYR A 132 -22.09 8.02 3.37
N ARG A 133 -22.70 9.02 2.73
CA ARG A 133 -23.17 8.94 1.33
C ARG A 133 -22.66 10.02 0.38
N GLU A 134 -21.86 10.97 0.85
CA GLU A 134 -21.34 12.02 0.00
C GLU A 134 -19.90 11.74 -0.44
N ARG A 135 -19.63 11.93 -1.74
CA ARG A 135 -18.31 11.79 -2.33
C ARG A 135 -17.36 12.83 -1.75
N PHE A 136 -16.30 12.39 -1.10
CA PHE A 136 -15.27 13.28 -0.58
C PHE A 136 -14.52 13.98 -1.71
N LYS A 137 -14.45 15.31 -1.67
CA LYS A 137 -13.46 16.09 -2.42
C LYS A 137 -12.23 16.24 -1.53
N VAL A 138 -11.19 15.47 -1.81
CA VAL A 138 -9.88 15.65 -1.15
C VAL A 138 -9.18 16.79 -1.86
N LYS A 139 -8.91 17.91 -1.16
CA LYS A 139 -7.90 18.87 -1.58
C LYS A 139 -6.54 18.23 -1.29
N LEU A 140 -5.85 17.79 -2.32
CA LEU A 140 -4.44 17.43 -2.22
C LEU A 140 -3.66 18.72 -2.01
N GLY A 141 -2.89 18.79 -0.92
CA GLY A 141 -1.90 19.87 -0.74
C GLY A 141 -0.86 19.80 -1.87
N GLU A 142 -0.19 20.89 -2.11
CA GLU A 142 0.83 20.99 -3.16
C GLU A 142 1.92 19.92 -2.94
N MET A 143 2.10 19.06 -3.93
CA MET A 143 3.28 18.19 -4.00
C MET A 143 4.48 19.04 -4.39
N LYS A 144 5.41 19.24 -3.47
CA LYS A 144 6.74 19.79 -3.81
C LYS A 144 7.60 18.62 -4.28
N PHE A 145 7.92 18.61 -5.57
CA PHE A 145 9.02 17.80 -6.09
C PHE A 145 10.32 18.50 -5.71
N LEU A 146 11.18 17.81 -5.00
CA LEU A 146 12.55 18.25 -4.81
C LEU A 146 13.32 17.78 -6.05
N ASP A 147 13.65 18.71 -6.92
CA ASP A 147 14.61 18.49 -8.00
C ASP A 147 16.01 18.35 -7.39
N TYR A 148 16.67 17.23 -7.72
CA TYR A 148 18.08 16.99 -7.47
C TYR A 148 18.82 16.96 -8.80
#